data_63ebc8710476b86d97fba373258aa1c7
#
_entry.id   63ebc8710476b86d97fba373258aa1c7
#
_cell.length_a   1.000
_cell.length_b   1.000
_cell.length_c   1.000
_cell.angle_alpha   90.00
_cell.angle_beta   90.00
_cell.angle_gamma   90.00
#
_symmetry.space_group_name_H-M   'P 1'
#
loop_
_entity.id
_entity.type
_entity.pdbx_description
1 polymer ?
#
loop_
_entity_poly.entity_id
_entity_poly.type
_entity_poly.pdbx_seq_one_letter_code
_entity_poly.pdbx_strand_id
1 'polypeptide(L)'
;MEKVTVVKVGGAIVEDSEQLAQLLKDFAAIPGKKVLVHGGGRRATKVAAALGIESKMVNGRRITDADMLEVVTMVYGGLVNKNLVAKLQANGVNALGLTGADMDVIHSHKRPLKDGIDFGFVGDVERANGKMLQTLLEEGITPVMAPLTHDGKGNILNTNADTIASETAKALAPYYDVTLIYSFEKKGVLSNPDDDDSVIPVITHADFERYKADGTVAGGMIPKLENALAAIDAGVKEVIITLATAIDGKHGTVIK
;
A
#
# COMPACT_ATOMS: atom_id res chain seq x y z
N MET A 1 23.03 -6.00 2.70
CA MET A 1 22.12 -5.96 3.89
C MET A 1 21.16 -7.14 3.84
N GLU A 2 20.51 -7.47 4.95
CA GLU A 2 19.43 -8.47 4.96
C GLU A 2 18.26 -7.99 4.10
N LYS A 3 17.52 -8.94 3.50
CA LYS A 3 16.39 -8.59 2.61
C LYS A 3 15.09 -8.44 3.38
N VAL A 4 14.31 -7.43 3.02
CA VAL A 4 12.92 -7.26 3.45
C VAL A 4 12.03 -7.08 2.23
N THR A 5 10.90 -7.79 2.21
CA THR A 5 9.88 -7.61 1.17
C THR A 5 8.66 -6.90 1.75
N VAL A 6 8.31 -5.75 1.18
CA VAL A 6 7.07 -5.04 1.49
C VAL A 6 6.06 -5.33 0.38
N VAL A 7 4.94 -5.95 0.72
CA VAL A 7 3.88 -6.29 -0.25
C VAL A 7 2.65 -5.44 0.01
N LYS A 8 2.20 -4.70 -0.98
CA LYS A 8 0.94 -3.97 -0.93
C LYS A 8 -0.15 -4.74 -1.66
N VAL A 9 -1.23 -5.06 -0.96
CA VAL A 9 -2.39 -5.73 -1.56
C VAL A 9 -3.54 -4.75 -1.80
N GLY A 10 -4.09 -4.78 -3.01
CA GLY A 10 -5.23 -3.92 -3.42
C GLY A 10 -6.55 -4.33 -2.78
N GLY A 11 -7.47 -3.37 -2.66
CA GLY A 11 -8.78 -3.61 -2.05
C GLY A 11 -9.67 -4.59 -2.81
N ALA A 12 -9.49 -4.76 -4.11
CA ALA A 12 -10.20 -5.75 -4.91
C ALA A 12 -9.86 -7.18 -4.45
N ILE A 13 -8.56 -7.46 -4.31
CA ILE A 13 -8.05 -8.76 -3.85
C ILE A 13 -8.49 -9.05 -2.41
N VAL A 14 -8.48 -8.04 -1.55
CA VAL A 14 -8.93 -8.18 -0.15
C VAL A 14 -10.39 -8.62 -0.04
N GLU A 15 -11.23 -8.30 -1.02
CA GLU A 15 -12.65 -8.69 -1.05
C GLU A 15 -12.92 -10.02 -1.76
N ASP A 16 -11.98 -10.51 -2.54
CA ASP A 16 -12.07 -11.82 -3.20
C ASP A 16 -11.44 -12.89 -2.31
N SER A 17 -12.27 -13.78 -1.77
CA SER A 17 -11.82 -14.77 -0.78
C SER A 17 -10.81 -15.78 -1.32
N GLU A 18 -10.93 -16.16 -2.60
CA GLU A 18 -10.04 -17.16 -3.22
C GLU A 18 -8.70 -16.53 -3.59
N GLN A 19 -8.72 -15.37 -4.26
CA GLN A 19 -7.51 -14.63 -4.61
C GLN A 19 -6.75 -14.20 -3.35
N LEU A 20 -7.47 -13.75 -2.31
CA LEU A 20 -6.84 -13.40 -1.05
C LEU A 20 -6.20 -14.61 -0.37
N ALA A 21 -6.87 -15.76 -0.32
CA ALA A 21 -6.32 -16.97 0.27
C ALA A 21 -5.04 -17.42 -0.44
N GLN A 22 -5.01 -17.36 -1.78
CA GLN A 22 -3.81 -17.66 -2.55
C GLN A 22 -2.70 -16.65 -2.30
N LEU A 23 -2.98 -15.34 -2.36
CA LEU A 23 -2.00 -14.30 -2.08
C LEU A 23 -1.38 -14.45 -0.69
N LEU A 24 -2.16 -14.77 0.34
CA LEU A 24 -1.63 -14.93 1.69
C LEU A 24 -0.75 -16.18 1.84
N LYS A 25 -1.03 -17.26 1.10
CA LYS A 25 -0.12 -18.42 1.02
C LYS A 25 1.20 -18.05 0.34
N ASP A 26 1.13 -17.34 -0.79
CA ASP A 26 2.31 -16.88 -1.52
C ASP A 26 3.12 -15.89 -0.66
N PHE A 27 2.45 -14.97 0.03
CA PHE A 27 3.09 -14.07 0.98
C PHE A 27 3.76 -14.83 2.13
N ALA A 28 3.10 -15.84 2.69
CA ALA A 28 3.71 -16.68 3.74
C ALA A 28 4.97 -17.38 3.25
N ALA A 29 5.01 -17.80 1.99
CA ALA A 29 6.15 -18.48 1.36
C ALA A 29 7.32 -17.55 1.00
N ILE A 30 7.16 -16.22 0.99
CA ILE A 30 8.25 -15.28 0.77
C ILE A 30 9.31 -15.49 1.85
N PRO A 31 10.58 -15.77 1.51
CA PRO A 31 11.62 -16.00 2.49
C PRO A 31 12.05 -14.70 3.19
N GLY A 32 12.48 -14.83 4.44
CA GLY A 32 13.02 -13.71 5.22
C GLY A 32 11.95 -12.79 5.80
N LYS A 33 12.39 -11.57 6.13
CA LYS A 33 11.54 -10.54 6.74
C LYS A 33 10.58 -9.95 5.72
N LYS A 34 9.35 -9.65 6.15
CA LYS A 34 8.30 -9.14 5.26
C LYS A 34 7.28 -8.28 5.99
N VAL A 35 6.67 -7.37 5.25
CA VAL A 35 5.60 -6.48 5.71
C VAL A 35 4.44 -6.56 4.72
N LEU A 36 3.21 -6.67 5.22
CA LEU A 36 2.02 -6.59 4.39
C LEU A 36 1.36 -5.22 4.58
N VAL A 37 1.00 -4.56 3.49
CA VAL A 37 0.20 -3.32 3.51
C VAL A 37 -1.08 -3.57 2.74
N HIS A 38 -2.23 -3.27 3.35
CA HIS A 38 -3.51 -3.55 2.71
C HIS A 38 -4.32 -2.30 2.40
N GLY A 39 -5.17 -2.40 1.39
CA GLY A 39 -6.26 -1.46 1.15
C GLY A 39 -7.55 -1.89 1.85
N GLY A 40 -8.67 -1.31 1.43
CA GLY A 40 -9.99 -1.64 2.01
C GLY A 40 -11.09 -0.69 1.54
N GLY A 41 -10.79 0.19 0.58
CA GLY A 41 -11.69 1.25 0.14
C GLY A 41 -13.04 0.75 -0.36
N ARG A 42 -13.08 -0.36 -1.13
CA ARG A 42 -14.34 -0.97 -1.60
C ARG A 42 -15.20 -1.43 -0.41
N ARG A 43 -14.58 -2.08 0.59
CA ARG A 43 -15.28 -2.52 1.80
C ARG A 43 -15.80 -1.33 2.61
N ALA A 44 -15.00 -0.28 2.78
CA ALA A 44 -15.43 0.94 3.47
C ALA A 44 -16.64 1.59 2.78
N THR A 45 -16.66 1.66 1.43
CA THR A 45 -17.82 2.16 0.68
C THR A 45 -19.07 1.34 0.95
N LYS A 46 -18.98 0.00 0.97
CA LYS A 46 -20.12 -0.89 1.28
C LYS A 46 -20.63 -0.70 2.71
N VAL A 47 -19.73 -0.60 3.68
CA VAL A 47 -20.10 -0.38 5.08
C VAL A 47 -20.73 0.99 5.29
N ALA A 48 -20.13 2.05 4.70
CA ALA A 48 -20.70 3.40 4.73
C ALA A 48 -22.12 3.43 4.19
N ALA A 49 -22.35 2.84 3.02
CA ALA A 49 -23.69 2.76 2.42
C ALA A 49 -24.71 2.02 3.32
N ALA A 50 -24.29 0.93 3.97
CA ALA A 50 -25.14 0.20 4.93
C ALA A 50 -25.48 1.02 6.18
N LEU A 51 -24.65 2.00 6.55
CA LEU A 51 -24.88 2.94 7.65
C LEU A 51 -25.57 4.24 7.19
N GLY A 52 -25.92 4.36 5.90
CA GLY A 52 -26.53 5.58 5.35
C GLY A 52 -25.56 6.73 5.13
N ILE A 53 -24.24 6.47 5.14
CA ILE A 53 -23.18 7.46 4.95
C ILE A 53 -22.75 7.47 3.47
N GLU A 54 -22.80 8.63 2.83
CA GLU A 54 -22.40 8.80 1.44
C GLU A 54 -20.88 8.83 1.29
N SER A 55 -20.33 8.00 0.39
CA SER A 55 -18.91 8.02 0.04
C SER A 55 -18.63 8.98 -1.10
N LYS A 56 -18.02 10.12 -0.80
CA LYS A 56 -17.61 11.12 -1.80
C LYS A 56 -16.17 10.88 -2.24
N MET A 57 -15.95 10.84 -3.57
CA MET A 57 -14.65 10.59 -4.18
C MET A 57 -14.27 11.72 -5.13
N VAL A 58 -13.03 12.19 -5.07
CA VAL A 58 -12.48 13.17 -6.01
C VAL A 58 -11.15 12.64 -6.53
N ASN A 59 -11.05 12.47 -7.85
CA ASN A 59 -9.86 11.93 -8.52
C ASN A 59 -9.34 10.62 -7.88
N GLY A 60 -10.26 9.69 -7.55
CA GLY A 60 -9.93 8.41 -6.92
C GLY A 60 -9.56 8.49 -5.43
N ARG A 61 -9.64 9.67 -4.82
CA ARG A 61 -9.36 9.89 -3.39
C ARG A 61 -10.65 10.16 -2.64
N ARG A 62 -10.80 9.55 -1.46
CA ARG A 62 -11.98 9.67 -0.61
C ARG A 62 -11.93 10.98 0.19
N ILE A 63 -13.00 11.78 0.10
CA ILE A 63 -13.27 12.81 1.09
C ILE A 63 -13.65 12.09 2.38
N THR A 64 -13.01 12.44 3.47
CA THR A 64 -13.14 11.76 4.76
C THR A 64 -13.60 12.78 5.81
N ASP A 65 -14.92 13.00 5.89
CA ASP A 65 -15.53 13.74 6.99
C ASP A 65 -15.52 12.89 8.29
N ALA A 66 -16.09 13.40 9.37
CA ALA A 66 -16.06 12.72 10.67
C ALA A 66 -16.73 11.34 10.63
N ASP A 67 -17.91 11.24 10.01
CA ASP A 67 -18.65 9.97 9.92
C ASP A 67 -17.89 8.95 9.06
N MET A 68 -17.33 9.41 7.94
CA MET A 68 -16.50 8.56 7.08
C MET A 68 -15.19 8.16 7.76
N LEU A 69 -14.61 9.01 8.63
CA LEU A 69 -13.43 8.66 9.41
C LEU A 69 -13.71 7.49 10.36
N GLU A 70 -14.86 7.49 11.03
CA GLU A 70 -15.29 6.36 11.87
C GLU A 70 -15.40 5.08 11.06
N VAL A 71 -16.04 5.15 9.88
CA VAL A 71 -16.19 4.00 8.98
C VAL A 71 -14.82 3.45 8.55
N VAL A 72 -13.92 4.31 8.06
CA VAL A 72 -12.62 3.81 7.61
C VAL A 72 -11.76 3.30 8.77
N THR A 73 -11.89 3.88 9.96
CA THR A 73 -11.19 3.39 11.15
C THR A 73 -11.69 1.99 11.54
N MET A 74 -13.00 1.78 11.63
CA MET A 74 -13.59 0.46 11.90
C MET A 74 -13.21 -0.57 10.83
N VAL A 75 -13.31 -0.18 9.55
CA VAL A 75 -13.10 -1.09 8.43
C VAL A 75 -11.62 -1.40 8.23
N TYR A 76 -10.76 -0.40 8.18
CA TYR A 76 -9.34 -0.62 7.89
C TYR A 76 -8.59 -1.15 9.11
N GLY A 77 -8.71 -0.48 10.28
CA GLY A 77 -8.00 -0.85 11.50
C GLY A 77 -8.56 -2.10 12.17
N GLY A 78 -9.86 -2.31 12.06
CA GLY A 78 -10.56 -3.46 12.64
C GLY A 78 -10.81 -4.58 11.63
N LEU A 79 -11.87 -4.48 10.85
CA LEU A 79 -12.40 -5.58 10.06
C LEU A 79 -11.40 -6.18 9.07
N VAL A 80 -10.79 -5.36 8.21
CA VAL A 80 -9.87 -5.86 7.18
C VAL A 80 -8.55 -6.29 7.83
N ASN A 81 -7.95 -5.43 8.64
CA ASN A 81 -6.65 -5.69 9.26
C ASN A 81 -6.66 -6.96 10.10
N LYS A 82 -7.61 -7.12 11.02
CA LYS A 82 -7.64 -8.27 11.92
C LYS A 82 -8.02 -9.58 11.22
N ASN A 83 -8.85 -9.52 10.18
CA ASN A 83 -9.11 -10.71 9.34
C ASN A 83 -7.84 -11.17 8.59
N LEU A 84 -7.03 -10.23 8.07
CA LEU A 84 -5.75 -10.55 7.44
C LEU A 84 -4.77 -11.17 8.44
N VAL A 85 -4.66 -10.58 9.64
CA VAL A 85 -3.82 -11.12 10.72
C VAL A 85 -4.24 -12.55 11.07
N ALA A 86 -5.53 -12.81 11.29
CA ALA A 86 -6.01 -14.15 11.62
C ALA A 86 -5.71 -15.17 10.52
N LYS A 87 -5.87 -14.78 9.24
CA LYS A 87 -5.54 -15.63 8.09
C LYS A 87 -4.03 -15.88 7.95
N LEU A 88 -3.20 -14.89 8.25
CA LEU A 88 -1.73 -15.03 8.24
C LEU A 88 -1.26 -15.94 9.38
N GLN A 89 -1.83 -15.83 10.58
CA GLN A 89 -1.56 -16.75 11.69
C GLN A 89 -1.89 -18.19 11.29
N ALA A 90 -3.02 -18.41 10.60
CA ALA A 90 -3.39 -19.73 10.07
C ALA A 90 -2.40 -20.27 9.01
N ASN A 91 -1.63 -19.40 8.35
CA ASN A 91 -0.55 -19.75 7.43
C ASN A 91 0.84 -19.80 8.11
N GLY A 92 0.92 -19.78 9.44
CA GLY A 92 2.17 -19.86 10.19
C GLY A 92 2.99 -18.58 10.23
N VAL A 93 2.42 -17.44 9.84
CA VAL A 93 3.08 -16.12 9.90
C VAL A 93 2.72 -15.44 11.22
N ASN A 94 3.73 -15.11 12.04
CA ASN A 94 3.53 -14.34 13.29
C ASN A 94 3.22 -12.88 12.97
N ALA A 95 1.95 -12.59 12.63
CA ALA A 95 1.49 -11.32 12.12
C ALA A 95 0.96 -10.40 13.22
N LEU A 96 1.30 -9.12 13.16
CA LEU A 96 0.79 -8.05 14.01
C LEU A 96 0.13 -6.96 13.17
N GLY A 97 -1.16 -6.73 13.38
CA GLY A 97 -1.89 -5.67 12.67
C GLY A 97 -1.70 -4.31 13.34
N LEU A 98 -1.28 -3.33 12.53
CA LEU A 98 -0.93 -1.98 12.94
C LEU A 98 -1.63 -0.94 12.06
N THR A 99 -1.87 0.22 12.65
CA THR A 99 -2.06 1.50 11.96
C THR A 99 -0.79 2.34 12.12
N GLY A 100 -0.69 3.48 11.45
CA GLY A 100 0.41 4.41 11.68
C GLY A 100 0.43 5.03 13.08
N ALA A 101 -0.72 5.01 13.79
CA ALA A 101 -0.83 5.51 15.16
C ALA A 101 -0.17 4.58 16.19
N ASP A 102 -0.12 3.27 15.91
CA ASP A 102 0.51 2.31 16.79
C ASP A 102 2.01 2.57 16.85
N MET A 103 2.57 2.79 18.03
CA MET A 103 3.98 3.10 18.26
C MET A 103 4.54 4.28 17.44
N ASP A 104 3.67 5.22 17.00
CA ASP A 104 4.04 6.34 16.14
C ASP A 104 4.81 5.90 14.88
N VAL A 105 4.33 4.80 14.27
CA VAL A 105 5.03 4.18 13.13
C VAL A 105 4.95 5.06 11.89
N ILE A 106 3.80 5.72 11.64
CA ILE A 106 3.63 6.68 10.52
C ILE A 106 2.89 7.91 11.00
N HIS A 107 3.59 9.02 11.05
CA HIS A 107 3.08 10.33 11.40
C HIS A 107 2.73 11.13 10.14
N SER A 108 1.62 11.84 10.20
CA SER A 108 1.08 12.64 9.08
C SER A 108 0.56 13.98 9.59
N HIS A 109 0.43 14.95 8.71
CA HIS A 109 -0.43 16.10 8.95
C HIS A 109 -1.72 15.99 8.16
N LYS A 110 -2.76 16.65 8.63
CA LYS A 110 -4.01 16.77 7.86
C LYS A 110 -3.71 17.46 6.54
N ARG A 111 -4.17 16.86 5.44
CA ARG A 111 -4.00 17.45 4.10
C ARG A 111 -4.56 18.87 4.05
N PRO A 112 -3.78 19.86 3.59
CA PRO A 112 -4.27 21.21 3.43
C PRO A 112 -5.31 21.29 2.31
N LEU A 113 -6.10 22.36 2.32
CA LEU A 113 -7.02 22.68 1.22
C LEU A 113 -6.22 22.72 -0.09
N LYS A 114 -6.69 21.99 -1.11
CA LYS A 114 -6.05 21.95 -2.42
C LYS A 114 -7.09 22.15 -3.51
N ASP A 115 -6.86 23.11 -4.41
CA ASP A 115 -7.75 23.44 -5.53
C ASP A 115 -9.22 23.68 -5.10
N GLY A 116 -9.40 24.30 -3.92
CA GLY A 116 -10.72 24.58 -3.34
C GLY A 116 -11.41 23.35 -2.70
N ILE A 117 -10.75 22.19 -2.64
CA ILE A 117 -11.28 20.94 -2.09
C ILE A 117 -10.69 20.68 -0.70
N ASP A 118 -11.55 20.57 0.32
CA ASP A 118 -11.20 20.02 1.63
C ASP A 118 -11.44 18.51 1.61
N PHE A 119 -10.38 17.74 1.73
CA PHE A 119 -10.47 16.27 1.83
C PHE A 119 -10.85 15.77 3.23
N GLY A 120 -11.02 16.67 4.21
CA GLY A 120 -11.36 16.31 5.59
C GLY A 120 -10.18 15.67 6.33
N PHE A 121 -10.43 14.56 7.00
CA PHE A 121 -9.45 13.81 7.80
C PHE A 121 -8.56 12.91 6.92
N VAL A 122 -7.94 13.47 5.90
CA VAL A 122 -6.95 12.80 5.06
C VAL A 122 -5.56 13.21 5.49
N GLY A 123 -4.64 12.23 5.62
CA GLY A 123 -3.27 12.43 6.03
C GLY A 123 -2.29 12.46 4.86
N ASP A 124 -1.38 13.44 4.89
CA ASP A 124 -0.15 13.44 4.11
C ASP A 124 1.01 13.09 5.05
N VAL A 125 1.78 12.05 4.67
CA VAL A 125 2.83 11.50 5.54
C VAL A 125 3.99 12.48 5.69
N GLU A 126 4.42 12.72 6.92
CA GLU A 126 5.60 13.53 7.26
C GLU A 126 6.81 12.65 7.56
N ARG A 127 6.59 11.55 8.29
CA ARG A 127 7.66 10.62 8.65
C ARG A 127 7.13 9.23 8.92
N ALA A 128 7.97 8.23 8.68
CA ALA A 128 7.75 6.85 9.09
C ALA A 128 8.91 6.37 9.97
N ASN A 129 8.60 5.64 11.04
CA ASN A 129 9.57 5.18 12.03
C ASN A 129 10.14 3.81 11.65
N GLY A 130 11.14 3.83 10.77
CA GLY A 130 11.80 2.60 10.31
C GLY A 130 12.47 1.80 11.42
N LYS A 131 12.97 2.48 12.48
CA LYS A 131 13.59 1.79 13.63
C LYS A 131 12.59 0.95 14.41
N MET A 132 11.36 1.43 14.57
CA MET A 132 10.32 0.68 15.25
C MET A 132 9.87 -0.53 14.41
N LEU A 133 9.71 -0.35 13.09
CA LEU A 133 9.44 -1.45 12.17
C LEU A 133 10.57 -2.49 12.17
N GLN A 134 11.83 -2.04 12.17
CA GLN A 134 12.98 -2.91 12.31
C GLN A 134 12.90 -3.76 13.58
N THR A 135 12.61 -3.14 14.73
CA THR A 135 12.48 -3.85 16.02
C THR A 135 11.47 -5.00 15.93
N LEU A 136 10.29 -4.75 15.33
CA LEU A 136 9.29 -5.81 15.14
C LEU A 136 9.80 -6.94 14.25
N LEU A 137 10.44 -6.59 13.14
CA LEU A 137 10.99 -7.58 12.20
C LEU A 137 12.13 -8.41 12.79
N GLU A 138 12.96 -7.82 13.66
CA GLU A 138 14.03 -8.55 14.38
C GLU A 138 13.46 -9.53 15.43
N GLU A 139 12.31 -9.20 16.03
CA GLU A 139 11.59 -10.10 16.94
C GLU A 139 10.75 -11.18 16.21
N GLY A 140 10.91 -11.30 14.88
CA GLY A 140 10.18 -12.27 14.07
C GLY A 140 8.68 -11.95 13.90
N ILE A 141 8.29 -10.69 14.12
CA ILE A 141 6.92 -10.21 13.94
C ILE A 141 6.78 -9.65 12.54
N THR A 142 5.73 -10.06 11.83
CA THR A 142 5.37 -9.53 10.51
C THR A 142 4.33 -8.42 10.65
N PRO A 143 4.68 -7.13 10.42
CA PRO A 143 3.70 -6.04 10.44
C PRO A 143 2.68 -6.17 9.31
N VAL A 144 1.40 -5.93 9.65
CA VAL A 144 0.28 -5.81 8.70
C VAL A 144 -0.28 -4.40 8.81
N MET A 145 0.06 -3.52 7.87
CA MET A 145 -0.20 -2.09 7.95
C MET A 145 -1.54 -1.74 7.33
N ALA A 146 -2.40 -1.09 8.12
CA ALA A 146 -3.64 -0.48 7.65
C ALA A 146 -3.39 0.96 7.13
N PRO A 147 -4.20 1.45 6.16
CA PRO A 147 -4.02 2.79 5.59
C PRO A 147 -4.61 3.90 6.49
N LEU A 148 -4.18 3.92 7.73
CA LEU A 148 -4.51 4.91 8.75
C LEU A 148 -3.23 5.44 9.38
N THR A 149 -3.17 6.75 9.59
CA THR A 149 -2.06 7.45 10.24
C THR A 149 -2.59 8.34 11.37
N HIS A 150 -1.74 9.12 12.01
CA HIS A 150 -2.15 10.06 13.04
C HIS A 150 -1.37 11.37 12.92
N ASP A 151 -1.86 12.43 13.57
CA ASP A 151 -1.28 13.77 13.52
C ASP A 151 -0.50 14.17 14.80
N GLY A 152 -0.31 13.23 15.72
CA GLY A 152 0.32 13.51 17.03
C GLY A 152 -0.50 14.39 17.96
N LYS A 153 -1.72 14.80 17.56
CA LYS A 153 -2.63 15.67 18.34
C LYS A 153 -3.89 14.92 18.78
N GLY A 154 -3.90 13.59 18.59
CA GLY A 154 -5.02 12.71 18.97
C GLY A 154 -5.99 12.41 17.84
N ASN A 155 -5.72 12.82 16.60
CA ASN A 155 -6.58 12.52 15.47
C ASN A 155 -6.01 11.39 14.61
N ILE A 156 -6.87 10.47 14.19
CA ILE A 156 -6.60 9.50 13.13
C ILE A 156 -6.82 10.18 11.77
N LEU A 157 -6.00 9.82 10.79
CA LEU A 157 -6.10 10.30 9.41
C LEU A 157 -6.15 9.13 8.44
N ASN A 158 -7.07 9.23 7.47
CA ASN A 158 -7.16 8.29 6.34
C ASN A 158 -6.02 8.58 5.36
N THR A 159 -5.20 7.59 5.06
CA THR A 159 -4.06 7.73 4.14
C THR A 159 -4.15 6.70 3.01
N ASN A 160 -3.63 7.04 1.85
CA ASN A 160 -3.62 6.11 0.70
C ASN A 160 -2.70 4.91 0.99
N ALA A 161 -3.18 3.69 0.71
CA ALA A 161 -2.44 2.45 0.98
C ALA A 161 -1.14 2.33 0.15
N ASP A 162 -1.09 2.86 -1.08
CA ASP A 162 0.14 2.88 -1.88
C ASP A 162 1.18 3.81 -1.23
N THR A 163 0.72 4.94 -0.66
CA THR A 163 1.58 5.84 0.13
C THR A 163 2.11 5.14 1.39
N ILE A 164 1.24 4.44 2.15
CA ILE A 164 1.70 3.66 3.31
C ILE A 164 2.77 2.65 2.93
N ALA A 165 2.59 1.94 1.82
CA ALA A 165 3.56 0.95 1.35
C ALA A 165 4.90 1.60 0.95
N SER A 166 4.85 2.70 0.21
CA SER A 166 6.04 3.44 -0.18
C SER A 166 6.79 3.99 1.04
N GLU A 167 6.10 4.65 1.97
CA GLU A 167 6.72 5.23 3.17
C GLU A 167 7.28 4.14 4.11
N THR A 168 6.60 2.99 4.22
CA THR A 168 7.10 1.83 4.95
C THR A 168 8.40 1.31 4.33
N ALA A 169 8.44 1.16 3.00
CA ALA A 169 9.63 0.70 2.28
C ALA A 169 10.80 1.67 2.41
N LYS A 170 10.56 2.98 2.24
CA LYS A 170 11.57 4.03 2.43
C LYS A 170 12.14 4.04 3.85
N ALA A 171 11.28 3.91 4.86
CA ALA A 171 11.69 3.91 6.27
C ALA A 171 12.57 2.69 6.62
N LEU A 172 12.38 1.56 5.92
CA LEU A 172 13.17 0.34 6.09
C LEU A 172 14.47 0.33 5.26
N ALA A 173 14.56 1.10 4.19
CA ALA A 173 15.73 1.13 3.29
C ALA A 173 17.07 1.41 3.97
N PRO A 174 17.18 2.25 5.04
CA PRO A 174 18.43 2.41 5.78
C PRO A 174 18.93 1.17 6.52
N TYR A 175 18.05 0.19 6.76
CA TYR A 175 18.33 -1.01 7.56
C TYR A 175 18.42 -2.29 6.73
N TYR A 176 17.78 -2.33 5.56
CA TYR A 176 17.59 -3.54 4.75
C TYR A 176 17.72 -3.28 3.25
N ASP A 177 18.01 -4.35 2.49
CA ASP A 177 17.76 -4.37 1.05
C ASP A 177 16.27 -4.57 0.81
N VAL A 178 15.53 -3.48 0.55
CA VAL A 178 14.07 -3.51 0.45
C VAL A 178 13.60 -3.74 -0.98
N THR A 179 12.74 -4.75 -1.17
CA THR A 179 11.91 -4.92 -2.38
C THR A 179 10.48 -4.53 -2.04
N LEU A 180 9.92 -3.54 -2.75
CA LEU A 180 8.52 -3.13 -2.64
C LEU A 180 7.72 -3.75 -3.78
N ILE A 181 6.69 -4.55 -3.46
CA ILE A 181 5.81 -5.18 -4.45
C ILE A 181 4.42 -4.57 -4.37
N TYR A 182 3.99 -3.91 -5.44
CA TYR A 182 2.61 -3.51 -5.63
C TYR A 182 1.85 -4.63 -6.35
N SER A 183 0.99 -5.36 -5.63
CA SER A 183 0.10 -6.31 -6.26
C SER A 183 -1.07 -5.57 -6.94
N PHE A 184 -1.30 -5.91 -8.19
CA PHE A 184 -2.20 -5.20 -9.10
C PHE A 184 -3.11 -6.17 -9.86
N GLU A 185 -4.07 -5.65 -10.64
CA GLU A 185 -5.00 -6.46 -11.44
C GLU A 185 -4.41 -6.88 -12.80
N LYS A 186 -3.28 -6.32 -13.19
CA LYS A 186 -2.56 -6.62 -14.44
C LYS A 186 -1.20 -7.24 -14.13
N LYS A 187 -0.64 -7.95 -15.12
CA LYS A 187 0.67 -8.63 -14.99
C LYS A 187 1.84 -7.69 -14.74
N GLY A 188 1.66 -6.39 -14.95
CA GLY A 188 2.67 -5.34 -14.81
C GLY A 188 2.17 -4.04 -15.44
N VAL A 189 3.10 -3.13 -15.76
CA VAL A 189 2.82 -1.97 -16.62
C VAL A 189 2.81 -2.46 -18.05
N LEU A 190 1.69 -2.26 -18.75
CA LEU A 190 1.51 -2.70 -20.13
C LEU A 190 1.83 -1.57 -21.10
N SER A 191 2.52 -1.89 -22.20
CA SER A 191 2.71 -0.94 -23.31
C SER A 191 1.45 -0.76 -24.14
N ASN A 192 0.55 -1.77 -24.14
CA ASN A 192 -0.80 -1.72 -24.70
C ASN A 192 -1.80 -2.21 -23.63
N PRO A 193 -2.70 -1.36 -23.13
CA PRO A 193 -3.66 -1.73 -22.08
C PRO A 193 -4.61 -2.89 -22.44
N ASP A 194 -4.82 -3.13 -23.73
CA ASP A 194 -5.70 -4.18 -24.26
C ASP A 194 -4.97 -5.52 -24.49
N ASP A 195 -3.64 -5.55 -24.30
CA ASP A 195 -2.81 -6.75 -24.47
C ASP A 195 -2.10 -7.08 -23.14
N ASP A 196 -2.59 -8.08 -22.43
CA ASP A 196 -2.05 -8.51 -21.12
C ASP A 196 -0.63 -9.12 -21.22
N ASP A 197 -0.14 -9.43 -22.41
CA ASP A 197 1.21 -9.95 -22.65
C ASP A 197 2.21 -8.84 -23.01
N SER A 198 1.76 -7.60 -23.19
CA SER A 198 2.58 -6.42 -23.50
C SER A 198 3.30 -5.82 -22.29
N VAL A 199 3.67 -6.64 -21.31
CA VAL A 199 4.34 -6.17 -20.08
C VAL A 199 5.69 -5.52 -20.40
N ILE A 200 5.88 -4.29 -19.90
CA ILE A 200 7.18 -3.62 -19.93
C ILE A 200 8.02 -4.19 -18.79
N PRO A 201 9.12 -4.88 -19.05
CA PRO A 201 9.82 -5.62 -18.00
C PRO A 201 10.58 -4.70 -17.02
N VAL A 202 11.09 -3.57 -17.50
CA VAL A 202 11.86 -2.60 -16.69
C VAL A 202 11.48 -1.19 -17.06
N ILE A 203 11.31 -0.31 -16.07
CA ILE A 203 11.10 1.12 -16.25
C ILE A 203 12.09 1.88 -15.37
N THR A 204 12.91 2.72 -16.00
CA THR A 204 13.80 3.70 -15.36
C THR A 204 13.13 5.08 -15.35
N HIS A 205 13.74 6.07 -14.67
CA HIS A 205 13.31 7.47 -14.75
C HIS A 205 13.20 7.97 -16.20
N ALA A 206 14.19 7.66 -17.04
CA ALA A 206 14.20 8.07 -18.45
C ALA A 206 13.08 7.39 -19.24
N ASP A 207 12.81 6.11 -18.97
CA ASP A 207 11.72 5.38 -19.61
C ASP A 207 10.37 5.96 -19.19
N PHE A 208 10.20 6.29 -17.91
CA PHE A 208 8.96 6.87 -17.39
C PHE A 208 8.63 8.21 -18.08
N GLU A 209 9.61 9.12 -18.18
CA GLU A 209 9.40 10.40 -18.86
C GLU A 209 9.04 10.21 -20.35
N ARG A 210 9.67 9.27 -21.03
CA ARG A 210 9.35 8.90 -22.41
C ARG A 210 7.93 8.36 -22.53
N TYR A 211 7.55 7.37 -21.71
CA TYR A 211 6.23 6.73 -21.75
C TYR A 211 5.10 7.68 -21.33
N LYS A 212 5.40 8.66 -20.48
CA LYS A 212 4.48 9.74 -20.12
C LYS A 212 4.27 10.70 -21.31
N ALA A 213 5.35 11.02 -22.02
CA ALA A 213 5.30 11.95 -23.15
C ALA A 213 4.58 11.35 -24.37
N ASP A 214 4.78 10.05 -24.65
CA ASP A 214 4.16 9.37 -25.80
C ASP A 214 2.77 8.78 -25.50
N GLY A 215 2.31 8.87 -24.23
CA GLY A 215 1.00 8.39 -23.80
C GLY A 215 0.91 6.90 -23.52
N THR A 216 2.02 6.15 -23.60
CA THR A 216 2.09 4.72 -23.21
C THR A 216 1.68 4.54 -21.74
N VAL A 217 2.12 5.46 -20.87
CA VAL A 217 1.70 5.52 -19.47
C VAL A 217 0.77 6.71 -19.27
N ALA A 218 -0.46 6.45 -18.83
CA ALA A 218 -1.48 7.46 -18.66
C ALA A 218 -2.32 7.25 -17.39
N GLY A 219 -3.13 8.24 -17.05
CA GLY A 219 -4.14 8.17 -15.99
C GLY A 219 -3.55 7.78 -14.62
N GLY A 220 -4.20 6.84 -13.95
CA GLY A 220 -3.83 6.38 -12.60
C GLY A 220 -2.49 5.65 -12.50
N MET A 221 -1.87 5.25 -13.64
CA MET A 221 -0.55 4.62 -13.64
C MET A 221 0.56 5.65 -13.41
N ILE A 222 0.40 6.91 -13.86
CA ILE A 222 1.37 7.97 -13.67
C ILE A 222 1.70 8.16 -12.17
N PRO A 223 0.75 8.46 -11.27
CA PRO A 223 1.07 8.65 -9.85
C PRO A 223 1.61 7.38 -9.18
N LYS A 224 1.27 6.20 -9.69
CA LYS A 224 1.82 4.93 -9.17
C LYS A 224 3.32 4.81 -9.50
N LEU A 225 3.72 5.12 -10.74
CA LEU A 225 5.12 5.11 -11.15
C LEU A 225 5.92 6.26 -10.50
N GLU A 226 5.34 7.45 -10.34
CA GLU A 226 5.95 8.54 -9.58
C GLU A 226 6.27 8.12 -8.14
N ASN A 227 5.33 7.47 -7.45
CA ASN A 227 5.55 6.94 -6.10
C ASN A 227 6.62 5.84 -6.08
N ALA A 228 6.65 4.97 -7.09
CA ALA A 228 7.64 3.90 -7.20
C ALA A 228 9.04 4.46 -7.41
N LEU A 229 9.22 5.40 -8.33
CA LEU A 229 10.51 6.08 -8.58
C LEU A 229 10.97 6.87 -7.36
N ALA A 230 10.07 7.61 -6.70
CA ALA A 230 10.40 8.30 -5.45
C ALA A 230 10.83 7.34 -4.32
N ALA A 231 10.35 6.10 -4.32
CA ALA A 231 10.84 5.08 -3.39
C ALA A 231 12.27 4.62 -3.74
N ILE A 232 12.59 4.44 -5.02
CA ILE A 232 13.95 4.15 -5.51
C ILE A 232 14.92 5.27 -5.10
N ASP A 233 14.54 6.53 -5.35
CA ASP A 233 15.35 7.71 -5.00
C ASP A 233 15.64 7.81 -3.50
N ALA A 234 14.71 7.29 -2.68
CA ALA A 234 14.87 7.22 -1.22
C ALA A 234 15.63 5.97 -0.73
N GLY A 235 16.22 5.18 -1.64
CA GLY A 235 17.10 4.05 -1.32
C GLY A 235 16.41 2.67 -1.27
N VAL A 236 15.15 2.57 -1.66
CA VAL A 236 14.52 1.26 -1.91
C VAL A 236 15.21 0.59 -3.10
N LYS A 237 15.61 -0.67 -2.94
CA LYS A 237 16.45 -1.36 -3.92
C LYS A 237 15.75 -1.60 -5.25
N GLU A 238 14.49 -1.99 -5.19
CA GLU A 238 13.65 -2.20 -6.37
C GLU A 238 12.17 -2.08 -6.00
N VAL A 239 11.36 -1.64 -6.95
CA VAL A 239 9.91 -1.68 -6.84
C VAL A 239 9.36 -2.53 -7.97
N ILE A 240 8.45 -3.45 -7.66
CA ILE A 240 7.84 -4.36 -8.64
C ILE A 240 6.34 -4.11 -8.69
N ILE A 241 5.82 -3.93 -9.89
CA ILE A 241 4.37 -3.88 -10.15
C ILE A 241 4.00 -5.18 -10.84
N THR A 242 3.15 -5.98 -10.20
CA THR A 242 2.83 -7.33 -10.67
C THR A 242 1.39 -7.74 -10.37
N LEU A 243 0.96 -8.85 -10.98
CA LEU A 243 -0.33 -9.47 -10.69
C LEU A 243 -0.36 -10.01 -9.25
N ALA A 244 -1.51 -9.94 -8.59
CA ALA A 244 -1.67 -10.38 -7.21
C ALA A 244 -1.32 -11.87 -6.97
N THR A 245 -1.37 -12.69 -8.02
CA THR A 245 -0.98 -14.10 -7.99
C THR A 245 0.50 -14.35 -8.35
N ALA A 246 1.31 -13.31 -8.48
CA ALA A 246 2.71 -13.40 -8.89
C ALA A 246 3.63 -12.50 -8.04
N ILE A 247 3.42 -12.50 -6.72
CA ILE A 247 4.22 -11.69 -5.76
C ILE A 247 5.56 -12.32 -5.38
N ASP A 248 6.12 -13.13 -6.28
CA ASP A 248 7.36 -13.88 -6.09
C ASP A 248 8.64 -13.05 -6.29
N GLY A 249 8.50 -11.79 -6.66
CA GLY A 249 9.62 -10.88 -6.94
C GLY A 249 10.32 -11.13 -8.28
N LYS A 250 9.75 -11.94 -9.18
CA LYS A 250 10.35 -12.31 -10.47
C LYS A 250 9.51 -11.88 -11.67
N HIS A 251 8.22 -11.74 -11.48
CA HIS A 251 7.26 -11.40 -12.53
C HIS A 251 6.80 -9.96 -12.38
N GLY A 252 6.42 -9.34 -13.51
CA GLY A 252 5.90 -7.99 -13.54
C GLY A 252 6.87 -6.96 -14.12
N THR A 253 6.64 -5.70 -13.79
CA THR A 253 7.49 -4.57 -14.17
C THR A 253 8.38 -4.17 -13.00
N VAL A 254 9.68 -4.17 -13.22
CA VAL A 254 10.66 -3.69 -12.24
C VAL A 254 10.94 -2.22 -12.49
N ILE A 255 10.79 -1.40 -11.45
CA ILE A 255 11.15 0.02 -11.43
C ILE A 255 12.50 0.16 -10.73
N LYS A 256 13.45 0.87 -11.36
CA LYS A 256 14.81 1.06 -10.83
C LYS A 256 15.51 2.29 -11.45
#